data_06c7b11ad110dde4034b361a24ad02ab
#
_entry.id   06c7b11ad110dde4034b361a24ad02ab
#
_cell.length_a   1.000
_cell.length_b   1.000
_cell.length_c   1.000
_cell.angle_alpha   90.00
_cell.angle_beta   90.00
_cell.angle_gamma   90.00
#
_symmetry.space_group_name_H-M   'P 1'
#
loop_
_entity.id
_entity.type
_entity.pdbx_description
1 polymer ?
#
loop_
_entity_poly.entity_id
_entity_poly.type
_entity_poly.pdbx_seq_one_letter_code
_entity_poly.pdbx_strand_id
1 'polypeptide(L)'
;MIRKYVDGDIDAVMQIWLNTNIQAHSFISQDYWKSNFDMVKEMMPLAEIYVHEVDNANQIDGFIGLNNDYIEGIFIKDVAQSKGTGKQLLDQVKKIKSTLKLNVYQKNERAIQFYLREEFSIQSECVEIGRAHV
;
A
#
# COMPACT_ATOMS: atom_id res chain seq x y z
N MET A 1 -5.22 12.97 8.79
CA MET A 1 -6.29 13.31 7.83
C MET A 1 -6.07 12.60 6.51
N ILE A 2 -7.11 12.05 5.95
CA ILE A 2 -7.02 11.32 4.68
C ILE A 2 -7.62 12.20 3.58
N ARG A 3 -6.91 12.31 2.47
CA ARG A 3 -7.33 13.09 1.31
C ARG A 3 -6.86 12.43 0.01
N LYS A 4 -7.38 12.88 -1.11
CA LYS A 4 -6.93 12.41 -2.41
C LYS A 4 -5.52 12.90 -2.70
N TYR A 5 -4.78 12.07 -3.43
CA TYR A 5 -3.46 12.41 -3.97
C TYR A 5 -3.57 13.63 -4.90
N VAL A 6 -2.57 14.50 -4.81
CA VAL A 6 -2.34 15.58 -5.78
C VAL A 6 -0.91 15.50 -6.29
N ASP A 7 -0.64 16.10 -7.45
CA ASP A 7 0.66 15.93 -8.12
C ASP A 7 1.87 16.33 -7.26
N GLY A 8 1.70 17.28 -6.35
CA GLY A 8 2.76 17.67 -5.44
C GLY A 8 3.18 16.59 -4.44
N ASP A 9 2.40 15.53 -4.31
CA ASP A 9 2.68 14.44 -3.38
C ASP A 9 3.64 13.39 -3.95
N ILE A 10 4.00 13.48 -5.23
CA ILE A 10 4.70 12.38 -5.92
C ILE A 10 6.00 11.97 -5.24
N ASP A 11 6.83 12.91 -4.82
CA ASP A 11 8.11 12.58 -4.22
C ASP A 11 7.95 11.88 -2.87
N ALA A 12 7.04 12.36 -2.03
CA ALA A 12 6.75 11.74 -0.73
C ALA A 12 6.19 10.33 -0.92
N VAL A 13 5.23 10.17 -1.82
CA VAL A 13 4.59 8.88 -2.10
C VAL A 13 5.61 7.87 -2.64
N MET A 14 6.49 8.29 -3.55
CA MET A 14 7.49 7.39 -4.12
C MET A 14 8.54 6.96 -3.11
N GLN A 15 8.95 7.84 -2.19
CA GLN A 15 9.87 7.44 -1.13
C GLN A 15 9.23 6.41 -0.19
N ILE A 16 7.98 6.60 0.15
CA ILE A 16 7.24 5.62 0.97
C ILE A 16 7.13 4.29 0.23
N TRP A 17 6.76 4.33 -1.05
CA TRP A 17 6.66 3.11 -1.87
C TRP A 17 7.97 2.32 -1.87
N LEU A 18 9.10 2.99 -2.14
CA LEU A 18 10.40 2.33 -2.21
C LEU A 18 10.81 1.73 -0.87
N ASN A 19 10.78 2.55 0.19
CA ASN A 19 11.28 2.14 1.49
C ASN A 19 10.44 1.04 2.12
N THR A 20 9.11 1.11 2.00
CA THR A 20 8.24 0.09 2.57
C THR A 20 8.36 -1.24 1.85
N ASN A 21 8.53 -1.22 0.51
CA ASN A 21 8.72 -2.45 -0.24
C ASN A 21 10.04 -3.12 0.11
N ILE A 22 11.11 -2.35 0.23
CA ILE A 22 12.42 -2.88 0.63
C ILE A 22 12.34 -3.57 1.99
N GLN A 23 11.65 -2.93 2.94
CA GLN A 23 11.52 -3.48 4.29
C GLN A 23 10.59 -4.69 4.37
N ALA A 24 9.44 -4.60 3.72
CA ALA A 24 8.41 -5.66 3.80
C ALA A 24 8.81 -6.90 3.01
N HIS A 25 9.65 -6.76 2.01
CA HIS A 25 10.00 -7.83 1.09
C HIS A 25 11.50 -8.10 1.10
N SER A 26 12.06 -8.37 2.28
CA SER A 26 13.50 -8.63 2.44
C SER A 26 14.00 -9.83 1.62
N PHE A 27 13.08 -10.71 1.19
CA PHE A 27 13.37 -11.85 0.33
C PHE A 27 13.53 -11.44 -1.16
N ILE A 28 13.29 -10.17 -1.49
CA ILE A 28 13.49 -9.61 -2.84
C ILE A 28 14.62 -8.59 -2.76
N SER A 29 15.52 -8.62 -3.74
CA SER A 29 16.65 -7.69 -3.80
C SER A 29 16.18 -6.25 -3.86
N GLN A 30 16.90 -5.36 -3.17
CA GLN A 30 16.64 -3.92 -3.24
C GLN A 30 16.75 -3.40 -4.67
N ASP A 31 17.62 -3.98 -5.48
CA ASP A 31 17.79 -3.56 -6.88
C ASP A 31 16.52 -3.76 -7.69
N TYR A 32 15.71 -4.76 -7.37
CA TYR A 32 14.43 -4.98 -8.04
C TYR A 32 13.51 -3.75 -7.85
N TRP A 33 13.39 -3.27 -6.63
CA TRP A 33 12.53 -2.11 -6.33
C TRP A 33 13.09 -0.83 -6.94
N LYS A 34 14.41 -0.63 -6.83
CA LYS A 34 15.08 0.55 -7.38
C LYS A 34 15.00 0.60 -8.90
N SER A 35 15.10 -0.56 -9.57
CA SER A 35 15.03 -0.61 -11.03
C SER A 35 13.62 -0.33 -11.56
N ASN A 36 12.60 -0.53 -10.74
CA ASN A 36 11.22 -0.25 -11.12
C ASN A 36 10.73 1.13 -10.68
N PHE A 37 11.56 1.89 -9.98
CA PHE A 37 11.17 3.17 -9.38
C PHE A 37 10.61 4.16 -10.41
N ASP A 38 11.34 4.38 -11.50
CA ASP A 38 10.93 5.39 -12.50
C ASP A 38 9.63 5.00 -13.19
N MET A 39 9.47 3.71 -13.51
CA MET A 39 8.24 3.22 -14.13
C MET A 39 7.04 3.41 -13.20
N VAL A 40 7.18 3.06 -11.94
CA VAL A 40 6.11 3.22 -10.96
C VAL A 40 5.79 4.70 -10.76
N LYS A 41 6.81 5.56 -10.74
CA LYS A 41 6.61 7.00 -10.61
C LYS A 41 5.77 7.57 -11.75
N GLU A 42 5.97 7.08 -12.97
CA GLU A 42 5.15 7.49 -14.12
C GLU A 42 3.71 7.00 -14.02
N MET A 43 3.52 5.82 -13.43
CA MET A 43 2.19 5.22 -13.32
C MET A 43 1.38 5.76 -12.12
N MET A 44 2.07 6.24 -11.09
CA MET A 44 1.42 6.63 -9.83
C MET A 44 0.30 7.68 -10.02
N PRO A 45 0.49 8.75 -10.80
CA PRO A 45 -0.56 9.74 -11.00
C PRO A 45 -1.81 9.21 -11.71
N LEU A 46 -1.70 8.07 -12.38
CA LEU A 46 -2.82 7.45 -13.11
C LEU A 46 -3.69 6.57 -12.22
N ALA A 47 -3.23 6.26 -11.02
CA ALA A 47 -3.95 5.42 -10.08
C ALA A 47 -4.88 6.26 -9.19
N GLU A 48 -5.85 5.58 -8.59
CA GLU A 48 -6.69 6.21 -7.56
C GLU A 48 -5.96 6.07 -6.23
N ILE A 49 -5.50 7.19 -5.67
CA ILE A 49 -4.65 7.18 -4.46
C ILE A 49 -5.24 8.09 -3.39
N TYR A 50 -5.26 7.59 -2.17
CA TYR A 50 -5.59 8.38 -0.98
C TYR A 50 -4.38 8.39 -0.06
N VAL A 51 -4.04 9.56 0.43
CA VAL A 51 -2.87 9.76 1.30
C VAL A 51 -3.34 10.09 2.72
N HIS A 52 -2.54 9.66 3.68
CA HIS A 52 -2.70 10.07 5.08
C HIS A 52 -1.71 11.16 5.38
N GLU A 53 -2.21 12.33 5.76
CA GLU A 53 -1.41 13.49 6.09
C GLU A 53 -1.33 13.64 7.59
N VAL A 54 -0.11 13.82 8.11
CA VAL A 54 0.10 14.04 9.53
C VAL A 54 -0.43 15.42 9.89
N ASP A 55 -1.26 15.49 10.93
CA ASP A 55 -1.90 16.72 11.36
C ASP A 55 -0.85 17.80 11.68
N ASN A 56 -1.07 19.01 11.15
CA ASN A 56 -0.26 20.20 11.39
C ASN A 56 1.18 20.12 10.86
N ALA A 57 1.52 19.12 10.06
CA ALA A 57 2.90 18.94 9.60
C ALA A 57 3.07 19.02 8.08
N ASN A 58 1.98 19.02 7.30
CA ASN A 58 2.01 18.95 5.84
C ASN A 58 2.87 17.79 5.32
N GLN A 59 2.89 16.68 6.06
CA GLN A 59 3.70 15.52 5.73
C GLN A 59 2.80 14.31 5.52
N ILE A 60 3.14 13.52 4.51
CA ILE A 60 2.45 12.26 4.23
C ILE A 60 3.22 11.14 4.91
N ASP A 61 2.53 10.31 5.69
CA ASP A 61 3.13 9.15 6.35
C ASP A 61 2.60 7.82 5.83
N GLY A 62 1.63 7.83 4.92
CA GLY A 62 1.12 6.63 4.32
C GLY A 62 0.16 6.91 3.19
N PHE A 63 -0.09 5.89 2.37
CA PHE A 63 -1.06 6.00 1.28
C PHE A 63 -1.59 4.62 0.89
N ILE A 64 -2.74 4.62 0.23
CA ILE A 64 -3.33 3.43 -0.39
C ILE A 64 -3.55 3.72 -1.87
N GLY A 65 -3.16 2.77 -2.71
CA GLY A 65 -3.35 2.85 -4.15
C GLY A 65 -4.36 1.82 -4.62
N LEU A 66 -5.26 2.23 -5.52
CA LEU A 66 -6.34 1.41 -6.03
C LEU A 66 -6.36 1.41 -7.54
N ASN A 67 -6.84 0.28 -8.09
CA ASN A 67 -7.23 0.17 -9.49
C ASN A 67 -8.63 -0.45 -9.48
N ASN A 68 -9.67 0.39 -9.59
CA ASN A 68 -11.07 0.00 -9.41
C ASN A 68 -11.30 -0.62 -8.02
N ASP A 69 -11.62 -1.91 -7.93
CA ASP A 69 -11.81 -2.62 -6.66
C ASP A 69 -10.54 -3.34 -6.16
N TYR A 70 -9.44 -3.22 -6.91
CA TYR A 70 -8.18 -3.87 -6.58
C TYR A 70 -7.28 -2.92 -5.81
N ILE A 71 -6.83 -3.35 -4.62
CA ILE A 71 -5.88 -2.59 -3.82
C ILE A 71 -4.47 -2.94 -4.33
N GLU A 72 -3.78 -1.95 -4.91
CA GLU A 72 -2.40 -2.12 -5.36
C GLU A 72 -1.46 -2.23 -4.16
N GLY A 73 -1.77 -1.54 -3.07
CA GLY A 73 -1.03 -1.65 -1.83
C GLY A 73 -1.42 -0.58 -0.83
N ILE A 74 -1.08 -0.85 0.43
CA ILE A 74 -1.14 0.12 1.51
C ILE A 74 0.29 0.27 2.02
N PHE A 75 0.79 1.49 2.01
CA PHE A 75 2.19 1.77 2.29
C PHE A 75 2.28 2.78 3.42
N ILE A 76 2.90 2.40 4.54
CA ILE A 76 2.98 3.23 5.75
C ILE A 76 4.44 3.37 6.14
N LYS A 77 4.90 4.60 6.39
CA LYS A 77 6.26 4.84 6.90
C LYS A 77 6.49 4.07 8.19
N ASP A 78 7.73 3.63 8.41
CA ASP A 78 8.14 2.92 9.62
C ASP A 78 7.64 3.58 10.91
N VAL A 79 7.89 4.88 11.02
CA VAL A 79 7.57 5.63 12.23
C VAL A 79 6.06 5.73 12.49
N ALA A 80 5.25 5.48 11.47
CA ALA A 80 3.79 5.54 11.56
C ALA A 80 3.13 4.17 11.63
N GLN A 81 3.90 3.08 11.49
CA GLN A 81 3.36 1.74 11.54
C GLN A 81 2.86 1.41 12.95
N SER A 82 1.84 0.56 13.02
CA SER A 82 1.20 0.14 14.25
C SER A 82 0.47 1.25 15.02
N LYS A 83 0.20 2.38 14.36
CA LYS A 83 -0.56 3.50 14.93
C LYS A 83 -1.96 3.62 14.35
N GLY A 84 -2.40 2.62 13.57
CA GLY A 84 -3.74 2.61 12.99
C GLY A 84 -3.88 3.35 11.67
N THR A 85 -2.81 3.87 11.09
CA THR A 85 -2.86 4.61 9.82
C THR A 85 -3.34 3.72 8.68
N GLY A 86 -2.83 2.50 8.59
CA GLY A 86 -3.26 1.54 7.56
C GLY A 86 -4.73 1.21 7.66
N LYS A 87 -5.22 1.01 8.87
CA LYS A 87 -6.66 0.75 9.11
C LYS A 87 -7.50 1.95 8.70
N GLN A 88 -7.06 3.17 9.02
CA GLN A 88 -7.78 4.39 8.65
C GLN A 88 -7.89 4.53 7.13
N LEU A 89 -6.80 4.28 6.40
CA LEU A 89 -6.80 4.32 4.94
C LEU A 89 -7.75 3.27 4.37
N LEU A 90 -7.68 2.05 4.89
CA LEU A 90 -8.54 0.96 4.44
C LEU A 90 -10.01 1.25 4.73
N ASP A 91 -10.32 1.75 5.92
CA ASP A 91 -11.70 2.09 6.30
C ASP A 91 -12.28 3.19 5.40
N GLN A 92 -11.45 4.16 5.02
CA GLN A 92 -11.88 5.21 4.08
C GLN A 92 -12.28 4.61 2.73
N VAL A 93 -11.48 3.66 2.23
CA VAL A 93 -11.76 3.01 0.94
C VAL A 93 -12.98 2.11 1.03
N LYS A 94 -13.18 1.43 2.16
CA LYS A 94 -14.37 0.59 2.39
C LYS A 94 -15.67 1.39 2.33
N LYS A 95 -15.62 2.69 2.63
CA LYS A 95 -16.81 3.56 2.54
C LYS A 95 -17.22 3.84 1.12
N ILE A 96 -16.30 3.77 0.16
CA ILE A 96 -16.56 4.15 -1.24
C ILE A 96 -16.55 2.96 -2.19
N LYS A 97 -16.06 1.81 -1.76
CA LYS A 97 -16.02 0.59 -2.58
C LYS A 97 -16.82 -0.51 -1.90
N SER A 98 -17.72 -1.14 -2.66
CA SER A 98 -18.54 -2.24 -2.14
C SER A 98 -17.77 -3.57 -2.09
N THR A 99 -16.75 -3.71 -2.94
CA THR A 99 -15.94 -4.91 -3.02
C THR A 99 -14.47 -4.49 -3.14
N LEU A 100 -13.59 -5.17 -2.42
CA LEU A 100 -12.15 -4.93 -2.47
C LEU A 100 -11.42 -6.27 -2.56
N LYS A 101 -10.36 -6.30 -3.36
CA LYS A 101 -9.49 -7.46 -3.47
C LYS A 101 -8.05 -7.01 -3.65
N LEU A 102 -7.11 -7.88 -3.31
CA LEU A 102 -5.69 -7.59 -3.42
C LEU A 102 -4.88 -8.88 -3.52
N ASN A 103 -3.64 -8.73 -3.89
CA ASN A 103 -2.66 -9.81 -3.83
C ASN A 103 -1.55 -9.42 -2.86
N VAL A 104 -1.05 -10.39 -2.12
CA VAL A 104 0.06 -10.19 -1.20
C VAL A 104 0.99 -11.40 -1.26
N TYR A 105 2.30 -11.15 -1.15
CA TYR A 105 3.27 -12.24 -1.12
C TYR A 105 3.05 -13.11 0.12
N GLN A 106 3.07 -14.43 -0.04
CA GLN A 106 2.88 -15.37 1.08
C GLN A 106 3.90 -15.14 2.20
N LYS A 107 5.11 -14.73 1.85
CA LYS A 107 6.17 -14.45 2.82
C LYS A 107 5.96 -13.16 3.60
N ASN A 108 5.05 -12.31 3.15
CA ASN A 108 4.70 -11.07 3.86
C ASN A 108 3.60 -11.37 4.89
N GLU A 109 3.97 -12.11 5.94
CA GLU A 109 3.03 -12.57 6.96
C GLU A 109 2.35 -11.40 7.69
N ARG A 110 3.07 -10.31 7.91
CA ARG A 110 2.52 -9.14 8.59
C ARG A 110 1.35 -8.54 7.82
N ALA A 111 1.51 -8.39 6.50
CA ALA A 111 0.44 -7.88 5.65
C ALA A 111 -0.75 -8.83 5.62
N ILE A 112 -0.50 -10.13 5.50
CA ILE A 112 -1.57 -11.13 5.51
C ILE A 112 -2.37 -11.05 6.81
N GLN A 113 -1.71 -10.98 7.96
CA GLN A 113 -2.37 -10.87 9.26
C GLN A 113 -3.19 -9.58 9.35
N PHE A 114 -2.64 -8.48 8.85
CA PHE A 114 -3.37 -7.21 8.82
C PHE A 114 -4.68 -7.33 8.06
N TYR A 115 -4.63 -7.85 6.82
CA TYR A 115 -5.83 -7.95 5.99
C TYR A 115 -6.84 -8.94 6.56
N LEU A 116 -6.39 -10.06 7.14
CA LEU A 116 -7.30 -11.00 7.79
C LEU A 116 -8.01 -10.36 8.98
N ARG A 117 -7.31 -9.55 9.79
CA ARG A 117 -7.94 -8.81 10.88
C ARG A 117 -8.96 -7.79 10.39
N GLU A 118 -8.74 -7.24 9.19
CA GLU A 118 -9.65 -6.27 8.58
C GLU A 118 -10.76 -6.94 7.77
N GLU A 119 -11.02 -8.23 8.04
CA GLU A 119 -12.14 -9.00 7.50
C GLU A 119 -11.98 -9.44 6.04
N PHE A 120 -10.77 -9.44 5.53
CA PHE A 120 -10.48 -10.08 4.24
C PHE A 120 -10.35 -11.58 4.42
N SER A 121 -10.67 -12.34 3.38
CA SER A 121 -10.49 -13.79 3.36
C SER A 121 -9.59 -14.19 2.20
N ILE A 122 -8.84 -15.28 2.39
CA ILE A 122 -7.98 -15.81 1.34
C ILE A 122 -8.84 -16.54 0.33
N GLN A 123 -8.79 -16.11 -0.94
CA GLN A 123 -9.55 -16.72 -2.04
C GLN A 123 -8.75 -17.81 -2.75
N SER A 124 -7.45 -17.58 -2.92
CA SER A 124 -6.57 -18.55 -3.57
C SER A 124 -5.12 -18.24 -3.22
N GLU A 125 -4.26 -19.25 -3.42
CA GLU A 125 -2.83 -19.10 -3.23
C GLU A 125 -2.11 -19.45 -4.52
N CYS A 126 -1.09 -18.67 -4.86
CA CYS A 126 -0.27 -18.89 -6.04
C CYS A 126 1.14 -19.30 -5.60
N VAL A 127 1.40 -20.61 -5.63
CA VAL A 127 2.64 -21.17 -5.10
C VAL A 127 3.86 -20.72 -5.90
N GLU A 128 3.73 -20.62 -7.22
CA GLU A 128 4.84 -20.31 -8.12
C GLU A 128 5.42 -18.92 -7.90
N ILE A 129 4.58 -17.96 -7.58
CA ILE A 129 5.01 -16.57 -7.36
C ILE A 129 4.93 -16.17 -5.88
N GLY A 130 4.52 -17.09 -5.00
CA GLY A 130 4.46 -16.85 -3.57
C GLY A 130 3.46 -15.80 -3.12
N ARG A 131 2.33 -15.66 -3.83
CA ARG A 131 1.29 -14.70 -3.51
C ARG A 131 0.04 -15.37 -2.97
N ALA A 132 -0.62 -14.70 -2.02
CA ALA A 132 -1.96 -15.05 -1.58
C ALA A 132 -2.93 -14.01 -2.13
N HIS A 133 -4.11 -14.47 -2.57
CA HIS A 133 -5.19 -13.59 -3.04
C HIS A 133 -6.20 -13.43 -1.91
N VAL A 134 -6.44 -12.22 -1.49
CA VAL A 134 -7.38 -11.91 -0.39
C VAL A 134 -8.40 -10.88 -0.79
#